data_20d7a79ca542a41c2dfddd98becd3657
#
_entry.id   20d7a79ca542a41c2dfddd98becd3657
#
_cell.length_a   1.000
_cell.length_b   1.000
_cell.length_c   1.000
_cell.angle_alpha   90.00
_cell.angle_beta   90.00
_cell.angle_gamma   90.00
#
_symmetry.space_group_name_H-M   'P 1'
#
loop_
_entity.id
_entity.type
_entity.pdbx_description
1 polymer ?
#
loop_
_entity_poly.entity_id
_entity_poly.type
_entity_poly.pdbx_seq_one_letter_code
_entity_poly.pdbx_strand_id
1 'polypeptide(L)'
;MKNLVFALSLALALAGCRRADVRTVTIAIPDLAPDNRQQVVDALSKYQGVERNSFKWDFQAKTLTLDYDSMQVAQTNLRMAIEGKGLRVEYPTNTTGRAGH
;
A
#
# COMPACT_ATOMS: atom_id res chain seq x y z
N MET A 1 0.14 -35.88 -19.93
CA MET A 1 -0.90 -34.93 -19.66
C MET A 1 -1.20 -34.78 -18.21
N LYS A 2 -1.49 -35.88 -17.55
CA LYS A 2 -1.76 -35.78 -16.12
C LYS A 2 -0.59 -35.22 -15.36
N ASN A 3 0.61 -35.58 -15.77
CA ASN A 3 1.78 -35.09 -15.08
C ASN A 3 1.90 -33.57 -15.18
N LEU A 4 1.45 -33.06 -16.30
CA LEU A 4 1.51 -31.62 -16.50
C LEU A 4 0.59 -30.90 -15.52
N VAL A 5 -0.60 -31.41 -15.35
CA VAL A 5 -1.54 -30.84 -14.44
C VAL A 5 -1.01 -30.88 -13.01
N PHE A 6 -0.39 -31.98 -12.70
CA PHE A 6 0.20 -32.17 -11.39
C PHE A 6 1.25 -31.12 -11.10
N ALA A 7 2.13 -30.90 -12.05
CA ALA A 7 3.20 -29.94 -11.87
C ALA A 7 2.64 -28.54 -11.67
N LEU A 8 1.59 -28.23 -12.38
CA LEU A 8 0.98 -26.94 -12.26
C LEU A 8 0.40 -26.73 -10.87
N SER A 9 -0.28 -27.74 -10.36
CA SER A 9 -0.85 -27.65 -9.03
C SER A 9 0.22 -27.43 -7.99
N LEU A 10 1.32 -28.11 -8.13
CA LEU A 10 2.40 -27.98 -7.19
C LEU A 10 2.96 -26.56 -7.20
N ALA A 11 3.10 -26.00 -8.37
CA ALA A 11 3.63 -24.66 -8.48
C ALA A 11 2.71 -23.66 -7.79
N LEU A 12 1.42 -23.84 -7.95
CA LEU A 12 0.47 -22.94 -7.29
C LEU A 12 0.56 -23.08 -5.78
N ALA A 13 0.73 -24.28 -5.30
CA ALA A 13 0.84 -24.48 -3.88
C ALA A 13 2.06 -23.78 -3.31
N LEU A 14 3.16 -23.85 -4.03
CA LEU A 14 4.37 -23.17 -3.58
C LEU A 14 4.17 -21.67 -3.56
N ALA A 15 3.51 -21.14 -4.57
CA ALA A 15 3.24 -19.71 -4.60
C ALA A 15 2.36 -19.33 -3.43
N GLY A 16 1.44 -20.17 -3.04
CA GLY A 16 0.57 -19.90 -1.93
C GLY A 16 1.27 -19.91 -0.60
N CYS A 17 2.47 -20.46 -0.54
CA CYS A 17 3.22 -20.47 0.71
C CYS A 17 3.95 -19.17 0.96
N ARG A 18 3.99 -18.29 0.00
CA ARG A 18 4.67 -17.03 0.20
C ARG A 18 3.93 -16.22 1.25
N ARG A 19 4.70 -15.61 2.10
CA ARG A 19 4.11 -14.82 3.15
C ARG A 19 3.96 -13.40 2.69
N ALA A 20 2.77 -12.90 2.80
CA ALA A 20 2.49 -11.50 2.54
C ALA A 20 1.30 -11.13 3.40
N ASP A 21 1.30 -9.94 3.92
CA ASP A 21 0.21 -9.46 4.73
C ASP A 21 -0.26 -8.15 4.15
N VAL A 22 -0.99 -8.23 3.06
CA VAL A 22 -1.43 -7.05 2.34
C VAL A 22 -2.58 -6.39 3.10
N ARG A 23 -2.42 -5.13 3.37
CA ARG A 23 -3.41 -4.34 4.08
C ARG A 23 -3.75 -3.11 3.29
N THR A 24 -4.95 -2.60 3.51
CA THR A 24 -5.41 -1.38 2.86
C THR A 24 -5.42 -0.26 3.88
N VAL A 25 -4.90 0.89 3.50
CA VAL A 25 -4.89 2.04 4.38
C VAL A 25 -5.37 3.26 3.61
N THR A 26 -6.11 4.12 4.31
CA THR A 26 -6.51 5.42 3.76
C THR A 26 -5.77 6.50 4.55
N ILE A 27 -4.98 7.27 3.85
CA ILE A 27 -4.14 8.29 4.46
C ILE A 27 -4.73 9.66 4.15
N ALA A 28 -4.93 10.44 5.18
CA ALA A 28 -5.42 11.80 5.00
C ALA A 28 -4.22 12.74 4.80
N ILE A 29 -4.21 13.44 3.69
CA ILE A 29 -3.14 14.36 3.34
C ILE A 29 -3.80 15.72 3.05
N PRO A 30 -3.91 16.57 4.06
CA PRO A 30 -4.66 17.83 3.89
C PRO A 30 -4.16 18.70 2.74
N ASP A 31 -2.88 18.57 2.39
CA ASP A 31 -2.32 19.37 1.31
C ASP A 31 -2.42 18.72 -0.05
N LEU A 32 -3.10 17.58 -0.14
CA LEU A 32 -3.16 16.82 -1.37
C LEU A 32 -3.88 17.58 -2.47
N ALA A 33 -3.27 17.61 -3.64
CA ALA A 33 -3.85 18.24 -4.82
C ALA A 33 -3.34 17.51 -6.04
N PRO A 34 -4.01 17.65 -7.19
CA PRO A 34 -3.53 16.97 -8.38
C PRO A 34 -2.10 17.30 -8.76
N ASP A 35 -1.64 18.51 -8.45
CA ASP A 35 -0.31 18.92 -8.88
C ASP A 35 0.78 18.37 -7.97
N ASN A 36 0.48 17.88 -6.78
CA ASN A 36 1.50 17.25 -5.94
C ASN A 36 1.34 15.74 -5.84
N ARG A 37 0.42 15.17 -6.61
CA ARG A 37 0.21 13.73 -6.59
C ARG A 37 1.50 12.98 -6.89
N GLN A 38 2.26 13.43 -7.86
CA GLN A 38 3.47 12.74 -8.27
C GLN A 38 4.50 12.71 -7.15
N GLN A 39 4.55 13.76 -6.33
CA GLN A 39 5.46 13.76 -5.19
C GLN A 39 5.13 12.64 -4.23
N VAL A 40 3.85 12.40 -4.01
CA VAL A 40 3.43 11.31 -3.12
C VAL A 40 3.78 9.96 -3.73
N VAL A 41 3.53 9.79 -5.02
CA VAL A 41 3.89 8.56 -5.71
C VAL A 41 5.38 8.29 -5.56
N ASP A 42 6.20 9.32 -5.81
CA ASP A 42 7.64 9.16 -5.72
C ASP A 42 8.08 8.81 -4.31
N ALA A 43 7.46 9.42 -3.32
CA ALA A 43 7.81 9.14 -1.93
C ALA A 43 7.53 7.69 -1.57
N LEU A 44 6.40 7.17 -2.00
CA LEU A 44 5.98 5.83 -1.62
C LEU A 44 6.60 4.75 -2.49
N SER A 45 7.00 5.09 -3.69
CA SER A 45 7.48 4.09 -4.63
C SER A 45 8.82 3.49 -4.24
N LYS A 46 9.53 4.09 -3.32
CA LYS A 46 10.80 3.56 -2.89
C LYS A 46 10.64 2.34 -1.98
N TYR A 47 9.45 2.08 -1.51
CA TYR A 47 9.21 0.93 -0.64
C TYR A 47 8.71 -0.24 -1.45
N GLN A 48 9.34 -1.39 -1.32
CA GLN A 48 8.96 -2.56 -2.10
C GLN A 48 7.58 -3.08 -1.75
N GLY A 49 7.15 -2.87 -0.53
CA GLY A 49 5.86 -3.41 -0.10
C GLY A 49 4.66 -2.61 -0.56
N VAL A 50 4.87 -1.49 -1.23
CA VAL A 50 3.77 -0.65 -1.65
C VAL A 50 3.26 -1.09 -3.02
N GLU A 51 1.95 -1.31 -3.13
CA GLU A 51 1.32 -1.71 -4.38
C GLU A 51 0.92 -0.47 -5.15
N ARG A 52 1.76 -0.08 -6.09
CA ARG A 52 1.54 1.18 -6.80
C ARG A 52 0.27 1.18 -7.63
N ASN A 53 -0.16 0.02 -8.09
CA ASN A 53 -1.37 -0.06 -8.90
C ASN A 53 -2.64 0.04 -8.07
N SER A 54 -2.51 0.05 -6.76
CA SER A 54 -3.67 0.10 -5.88
C SER A 54 -4.03 1.52 -5.45
N PHE A 55 -3.26 2.51 -5.85
CA PHE A 55 -3.49 3.89 -5.40
C PHE A 55 -4.83 4.41 -5.86
N LYS A 56 -5.63 4.89 -4.93
CA LYS A 56 -6.91 5.52 -5.21
C LYS A 56 -6.92 6.90 -4.60
N TRP A 57 -7.03 7.90 -5.43
CA TRP A 57 -6.94 9.28 -5.02
C TRP A 57 -8.33 9.88 -4.85
N ASP A 58 -8.54 10.60 -3.78
CA ASP A 58 -9.77 11.37 -3.59
C ASP A 58 -9.34 12.78 -3.24
N PHE A 59 -9.27 13.63 -4.23
CA PHE A 59 -8.79 15.00 -4.03
C PHE A 59 -9.79 15.86 -3.28
N GLN A 60 -11.06 15.50 -3.31
CA GLN A 60 -12.04 16.23 -2.52
C GLN A 60 -11.90 15.94 -1.05
N ALA A 61 -11.74 14.68 -0.72
CA ALA A 61 -11.56 14.28 0.66
C ALA A 61 -10.11 14.44 1.12
N LYS A 62 -9.21 14.69 0.19
CA LYS A 62 -7.78 14.82 0.49
C LYS A 62 -7.23 13.54 1.07
N THR A 63 -7.56 12.42 0.44
CA THR A 63 -7.08 11.12 0.92
C THR A 63 -6.47 10.31 -0.21
N LEU A 64 -5.59 9.40 0.18
CA LEU A 64 -5.03 8.40 -0.70
C LEU A 64 -5.26 7.04 -0.04
N THR A 65 -5.89 6.14 -0.77
CA THR A 65 -6.08 4.77 -0.30
C THR A 65 -5.15 3.88 -1.11
N LEU A 66 -4.46 2.98 -0.43
CA LEU A 66 -3.54 2.09 -1.12
C LEU A 66 -3.40 0.79 -0.36
N ASP A 67 -2.87 -0.21 -1.05
CA ASP A 67 -2.54 -1.49 -0.45
C ASP A 67 -1.03 -1.58 -0.25
N TYR A 68 -0.63 -2.19 0.83
CA TYR A 68 0.78 -2.38 1.11
C TYR A 68 0.97 -3.69 1.87
N ASP A 69 2.15 -4.25 1.74
CA ASP A 69 2.49 -5.49 2.43
C ASP A 69 3.11 -5.12 3.77
N SER A 70 2.38 -5.37 4.85
CA SER A 70 2.83 -4.97 6.18
C SER A 70 4.05 -5.76 6.65
N MET A 71 4.39 -6.83 5.96
CA MET A 71 5.60 -7.56 6.27
C MET A 71 6.84 -6.86 5.72
N GLN A 72 6.67 -5.94 4.79
CA GLN A 72 7.80 -5.24 4.19
C GLN A 72 7.87 -3.77 4.55
N VAL A 73 6.73 -3.16 4.84
CA VAL A 73 6.71 -1.73 5.13
C VAL A 73 5.62 -1.45 6.15
N ALA A 74 5.87 -0.52 7.05
CA ALA A 74 4.89 -0.15 8.06
C ALA A 74 4.17 1.13 7.66
N GLN A 75 2.97 1.34 8.20
CA GLN A 75 2.23 2.58 7.94
C GLN A 75 3.04 3.80 8.33
N THR A 76 3.80 3.71 9.41
CA THR A 76 4.64 4.82 9.84
C THR A 76 5.62 5.21 8.75
N ASN A 77 6.17 4.23 8.05
CA ASN A 77 7.08 4.52 6.95
C ASN A 77 6.40 5.29 5.84
N LEU A 78 5.16 4.93 5.54
CA LEU A 78 4.40 5.61 4.50
C LEU A 78 4.17 7.07 4.88
N ARG A 79 3.77 7.29 6.13
CA ARG A 79 3.52 8.64 6.61
C ARG A 79 4.79 9.47 6.55
N MET A 80 5.88 8.90 7.05
CA MET A 80 7.14 9.64 7.09
C MET A 80 7.63 9.98 5.70
N ALA A 81 7.41 9.09 4.75
CA ALA A 81 7.82 9.35 3.37
C ALA A 81 7.08 10.54 2.79
N ILE A 82 5.77 10.60 3.05
CA ILE A 82 4.96 11.69 2.54
C ILE A 82 5.35 13.00 3.24
N GLU A 83 5.54 12.94 4.54
CA GLU A 83 5.96 14.14 5.28
C GLU A 83 7.31 14.63 4.83
N GLY A 84 8.16 13.73 4.41
CA GLY A 84 9.47 14.12 3.90
C GLY A 84 9.41 14.93 2.62
N LYS A 85 8.26 14.91 1.93
CA LYS A 85 8.06 15.74 0.75
C LYS A 85 7.42 17.08 1.10
N GLY A 86 7.26 17.38 2.38
CA GLY A 86 6.68 18.63 2.80
C GLY A 86 5.17 18.64 2.91
N LEU A 87 4.54 17.47 2.83
CA LEU A 87 3.10 17.37 2.91
C LEU A 87 2.69 16.86 4.27
N ARG A 88 1.68 17.46 4.85
CA ARG A 88 1.19 17.02 6.14
C ARG A 88 0.40 15.73 5.99
N VAL A 89 0.48 14.90 7.00
CA VAL A 89 -0.28 13.65 7.03
C VAL A 89 -1.00 13.57 8.35
N GLU A 90 -2.29 13.29 8.28
CA GLU A 90 -3.05 12.99 9.47
C GLU A 90 -3.11 11.48 9.60
N TYR A 91 -3.33 11.00 10.81
CA TYR A 91 -3.39 9.57 11.01
C TYR A 91 -4.48 8.98 10.16
N PRO A 92 -4.24 7.80 9.58
CA PRO A 92 -5.28 7.15 8.79
C PRO A 92 -6.52 6.98 9.63
N THR A 93 -7.63 7.40 9.06
CA THR A 93 -8.86 7.29 9.79
C THR A 93 -9.38 5.89 9.78
N ASN A 94 -8.92 5.10 8.86
CA ASN A 94 -9.42 3.78 8.79
C ASN A 94 -8.35 2.81 8.70
N THR A 95 -8.04 2.24 9.77
CA THR A 95 -7.09 1.26 9.77
C THR A 95 -7.79 0.00 9.85
N THR A 96 -8.40 -0.36 8.88
CA THR A 96 -9.08 -1.57 8.90
C THR A 96 -8.39 -2.58 9.63
N GLY A 97 -8.89 -3.07 10.28
CA GLY A 97 -8.30 -4.08 10.94
C GLY A 97 -7.37 -3.61 11.88
N ARG A 98 -7.53 -3.25 11.99
CA ARG A 98 -6.90 -3.22 12.80
C ARG A 98 -6.97 -2.92 13.71
N ALA A 99 -7.42 -3.10 13.59
CA ALA A 99 -7.52 -2.90 14.28
C ALA A 99 -6.78 -2.90 15.21
N GLY A 100 -6.61 -2.78 15.42
CA GLY A 100 -6.10 -2.75 16.10
C GLY A 100 -5.20 -2.54 16.52
N HIS A 101 -5.20 -2.22 16.40
CA HIS A 101 -4.50 -1.95 16.68
C HIS A 101 -4.40 -1.70 17.15
#